data_3fd91b2928a5a461841f30a60ce45644
#
_entry.id   3fd91b2928a5a461841f30a60ce45644
#
_cell.length_a   1.000
_cell.length_b   1.000
_cell.length_c   1.000
_cell.angle_alpha   90.00
_cell.angle_beta   90.00
_cell.angle_gamma   90.00
#
_symmetry.space_group_name_H-M   'P 1'
#
loop_
_entity.id
_entity.type
_entity.pdbx_description
1 polymer ?
#
loop_
_entity_poly.entity_id
_entity_poly.type
_entity_poly.pdbx_seq_one_letter_code
_entity_poly.pdbx_strand_id
1 'polypeptide(L)'
;AWYVLEFRRPGVQHGVFRKLKQGRYEAQSRLDMHRMSVDVARRETFDFIDESYRCGLRCVLIIHGKGDSKPERERSSILKGCVDRWLRELEPVLAFHSAQPQHGGTGAVYVLLRK
;
A
#
# COMPACT_ATOMS: atom_id res chain seq x y z
N ALA A 1 -14.94 -2.38 -3.09
CA ALA A 1 -13.58 -1.86 -2.92
C ALA A 1 -13.41 -0.96 -1.71
N TRP A 2 -14.44 -0.88 -0.87
CA TRP A 2 -14.38 -0.08 0.35
C TRP A 2 -13.82 -0.84 1.56
N TYR A 3 -13.52 -2.13 1.40
CA TYR A 3 -12.97 -2.91 2.50
C TYR A 3 -11.54 -2.49 2.84
N VAL A 4 -11.13 -2.80 4.06
CA VAL A 4 -9.82 -2.44 4.59
C VAL A 4 -8.80 -3.50 4.22
N LEU A 5 -7.63 -3.08 3.72
CA LEU A 5 -6.49 -3.96 3.57
C LEU A 5 -5.69 -3.96 4.86
N GLU A 6 -5.31 -5.13 5.35
CA GLU A 6 -4.42 -5.21 6.50
C GLU A 6 -3.62 -6.51 6.49
N PHE A 7 -2.37 -6.40 6.90
CA PHE A 7 -1.47 -7.53 6.93
C PHE A 7 -0.30 -7.22 7.86
N ARG A 8 0.10 -8.20 8.62
CA ARG A 8 1.23 -8.08 9.53
C ARG A 8 1.98 -9.40 9.56
N ARG A 9 3.29 -9.36 9.26
CA ARG A 9 4.11 -10.57 9.38
C ARG A 9 4.33 -10.90 10.85
N PRO A 10 4.55 -12.20 11.18
CA PRO A 10 4.95 -12.57 12.52
C PRO A 10 6.21 -11.79 12.94
N GLY A 11 6.24 -11.38 14.20
CA GLY A 11 7.36 -10.60 14.73
C GLY A 11 7.15 -9.10 14.71
N VAL A 12 6.20 -8.59 13.94
CA VAL A 12 5.86 -7.16 13.98
C VAL A 12 5.05 -6.91 15.25
N GLN A 13 5.54 -6.04 16.12
CA GLN A 13 4.91 -5.79 17.40
C GLN A 13 3.56 -5.08 17.23
N HIS A 14 2.65 -5.38 18.13
CA HIS A 14 1.30 -4.82 18.10
C HIS A 14 1.30 -3.28 18.10
N GLY A 15 2.15 -2.66 18.92
CA GLY A 15 2.24 -1.20 18.99
C GLY A 15 2.72 -0.57 17.68
N VAL A 16 3.64 -1.24 17.01
CA VAL A 16 4.14 -0.81 15.70
C VAL A 16 3.02 -0.85 14.68
N PHE A 17 2.27 -1.96 14.64
CA PHE A 17 1.17 -2.10 13.70
C PHE A 17 0.04 -1.09 13.98
N ARG A 18 -0.28 -0.87 15.26
CA ARG A 18 -1.28 0.14 15.65
C ARG A 18 -0.88 1.52 15.17
N LYS A 19 0.39 1.88 15.33
CA LYS A 19 0.91 3.17 14.87
C LYS A 19 0.77 3.31 13.36
N LEU A 20 1.05 2.22 12.62
CA LEU A 20 0.87 2.20 11.17
C LEU A 20 -0.60 2.45 10.81
N LYS A 21 -1.49 1.69 11.42
CA LYS A 21 -2.92 1.79 11.18
C LYS A 21 -3.45 3.21 11.44
N GLN A 22 -2.93 3.87 12.46
CA GLN A 22 -3.35 5.21 12.84
C GLN A 22 -2.74 6.31 11.97
N GLY A 23 -1.87 5.95 11.02
CA GLY A 23 -1.23 6.93 10.14
C GLY A 23 -0.19 7.77 10.84
N ARG A 24 0.46 7.24 11.88
CA ARG A 24 1.40 7.99 12.71
C ARG A 24 2.85 7.85 12.25
N TYR A 25 3.11 7.05 11.24
CA TYR A 25 4.40 7.07 10.55
C TYR A 25 4.31 8.04 9.39
N GLU A 26 5.35 8.84 9.18
CA GLU A 26 5.42 9.69 8.00
C GLU A 26 5.50 8.82 6.74
N ALA A 27 4.66 9.12 5.76
CA ALA A 27 4.77 8.51 4.45
C ALA A 27 5.89 9.21 3.69
N GLN A 28 7.05 8.56 3.62
CA GLN A 28 8.28 9.16 3.11
C GLN A 28 8.35 9.21 1.59
N SER A 29 7.54 8.41 0.92
CA SER A 29 7.40 8.41 -0.53
C SER A 29 6.03 7.85 -0.88
N ARG A 30 5.58 8.06 -2.12
CA ARG A 30 4.29 7.56 -2.52
C ARG A 30 4.26 7.17 -3.99
N LEU A 31 3.45 6.17 -4.30
CA LEU A 31 3.18 5.71 -5.65
C LEU A 31 1.68 5.84 -5.90
N ASP A 32 1.31 6.62 -6.90
CA ASP A 32 -0.08 6.75 -7.32
C ASP A 32 -0.24 5.94 -8.60
N MET A 33 -1.01 4.87 -8.54
CA MET A 33 -1.17 4.00 -9.69
C MET A 33 -2.58 4.04 -10.30
N HIS A 34 -3.33 5.12 -10.02
CA HIS A 34 -4.62 5.24 -10.68
C HIS A 34 -4.41 5.30 -12.21
N ARG A 35 -5.32 4.68 -12.96
CA ARG A 35 -5.26 4.57 -14.42
C ARG A 35 -4.14 3.70 -14.98
N MET A 36 -3.34 3.06 -14.14
CA MET A 36 -2.37 2.10 -14.63
C MET A 36 -3.06 0.77 -14.96
N SER A 37 -2.55 0.10 -15.99
CA SER A 37 -2.94 -1.30 -16.24
C SER A 37 -2.38 -2.16 -15.13
N VAL A 38 -2.89 -3.38 -14.99
CA VAL A 38 -2.38 -4.33 -13.99
C VAL A 38 -0.89 -4.61 -14.20
N ASP A 39 -0.46 -4.80 -15.44
CA ASP A 39 0.94 -5.10 -15.74
C ASP A 39 1.86 -3.94 -15.37
N VAL A 40 1.46 -2.71 -15.72
CA VAL A 40 2.24 -1.53 -15.36
C VAL A 40 2.26 -1.33 -13.84
N ALA A 41 1.10 -1.46 -13.21
CA ALA A 41 0.99 -1.30 -11.76
C ALA A 41 1.87 -2.31 -11.02
N ARG A 42 1.93 -3.55 -11.51
CA ARG A 42 2.76 -4.59 -10.90
C ARG A 42 4.23 -4.21 -10.95
N ARG A 43 4.71 -3.84 -12.12
CA ARG A 43 6.10 -3.46 -12.31
C ARG A 43 6.46 -2.23 -11.45
N GLU A 44 5.58 -1.22 -11.48
CA GLU A 44 5.80 0.00 -10.71
C GLU A 44 5.79 -0.26 -9.21
N THR A 45 4.95 -1.15 -8.73
CA THR A 45 4.90 -1.51 -7.32
C THR A 45 6.19 -2.21 -6.89
N PHE A 46 6.67 -3.16 -7.68
CA PHE A 46 7.89 -3.91 -7.38
C PHE A 46 9.09 -2.96 -7.35
N ASP A 47 9.20 -2.09 -8.35
CA ASP A 47 10.30 -1.13 -8.42
C ASP A 47 10.24 -0.12 -7.28
N PHE A 48 9.05 0.36 -6.96
CA PHE A 48 8.84 1.34 -5.90
C PHE A 48 9.24 0.77 -4.53
N ILE A 49 8.84 -0.44 -4.22
CA ILE A 49 9.19 -1.08 -2.94
C ILE A 49 10.69 -1.35 -2.87
N ASP A 50 11.26 -1.86 -3.95
CA ASP A 50 12.70 -2.14 -4.01
C ASP A 50 13.53 -0.87 -3.81
N GLU A 51 13.19 0.19 -4.52
CA GLU A 51 13.89 1.47 -4.39
C GLU A 51 13.71 2.09 -3.01
N SER A 52 12.49 2.07 -2.48
CA SER A 52 12.21 2.59 -1.14
C SER A 52 13.01 1.86 -0.08
N TYR A 53 13.09 0.54 -0.20
CA TYR A 53 13.88 -0.27 0.72
C TYR A 53 15.37 0.07 0.63
N ARG A 54 15.90 0.19 -0.59
CA ARG A 54 17.30 0.54 -0.80
C ARG A 54 17.64 1.92 -0.25
N CYS A 55 16.70 2.84 -0.30
CA CYS A 55 16.87 4.20 0.25
C CYS A 55 16.67 4.25 1.76
N GLY A 56 16.39 3.14 2.40
CA GLY A 56 16.21 3.10 3.86
C GLY A 56 14.90 3.68 4.35
N LEU A 57 13.89 3.80 3.49
CA LEU A 57 12.60 4.34 3.91
C LEU A 57 11.87 3.35 4.81
N ARG A 58 11.18 3.87 5.82
CA ARG A 58 10.45 3.05 6.80
C ARG A 58 9.00 2.86 6.42
N CYS A 59 8.34 3.91 5.96
CA CYS A 59 6.92 3.87 5.63
C CYS A 59 6.68 4.59 4.32
N VAL A 60 5.93 3.97 3.44
CA VAL A 60 5.55 4.54 2.14
C VAL A 60 4.06 4.37 1.91
N LEU A 61 3.51 5.12 0.96
CA LEU A 61 2.08 5.11 0.65
C LEU A 61 1.88 4.65 -0.80
N ILE A 62 0.95 3.73 -1.00
CA ILE A 62 0.54 3.33 -2.35
C ILE A 62 -0.92 3.71 -2.52
N ILE A 63 -1.24 4.41 -3.59
CA ILE A 63 -2.60 4.85 -3.91
C ILE A 63 -3.08 4.00 -5.09
N HIS A 64 -3.99 3.08 -4.82
CA HIS A 64 -4.58 2.22 -5.86
C HIS A 64 -5.90 2.79 -6.38
N GLY A 65 -6.46 3.76 -5.65
CA GLY A 65 -7.64 4.51 -6.07
C GLY A 65 -8.94 3.92 -5.58
N LYS A 66 -10.00 4.75 -5.64
CA LYS A 66 -11.36 4.32 -5.34
C LYS A 66 -12.22 4.31 -6.60
N GLY A 67 -11.93 5.22 -7.55
CA GLY A 67 -12.65 5.38 -8.79
C GLY A 67 -13.95 6.17 -8.63
N ASP A 68 -14.18 7.11 -9.52
CA ASP A 68 -15.38 7.95 -9.50
C ASP A 68 -16.48 7.40 -10.41
N SER A 69 -16.11 6.70 -11.48
CA SER A 69 -17.06 6.08 -12.40
C SER A 69 -17.08 4.57 -12.17
N LYS A 70 -18.09 3.88 -12.69
CA LYS A 70 -18.18 2.43 -12.57
C LYS A 70 -16.95 1.71 -13.14
N PRO A 71 -16.49 2.05 -14.37
CA PRO A 71 -15.27 1.42 -14.89
C PRO A 71 -14.04 1.69 -14.04
N GLU A 72 -13.91 2.89 -13.48
CA GLU A 72 -12.79 3.22 -12.60
C GLU A 72 -12.87 2.46 -11.28
N ARG A 73 -14.07 2.29 -10.73
CA ARG A 73 -14.25 1.50 -9.50
C ARG A 73 -13.89 0.05 -9.72
N GLU A 74 -14.26 -0.51 -10.86
CA GLU A 74 -13.92 -1.90 -11.19
C GLU A 74 -12.41 -2.08 -11.32
N ARG A 75 -11.74 -1.16 -12.01
CA ARG A 75 -10.29 -1.19 -12.15
C ARG A 75 -9.60 -1.02 -10.80
N SER A 76 -10.05 -0.07 -9.99
CA SER A 76 -9.49 0.17 -8.67
C SER A 76 -9.65 -1.03 -7.74
N SER A 77 -10.78 -1.73 -7.86
CA SER A 77 -11.05 -2.94 -7.10
C SER A 77 -10.06 -4.04 -7.46
N ILE A 78 -9.79 -4.20 -8.76
CA ILE A 78 -8.83 -5.19 -9.25
C ILE A 78 -7.42 -4.84 -8.76
N LEU A 79 -7.02 -3.58 -8.90
CA LEU A 79 -5.70 -3.13 -8.45
C LEU A 79 -5.55 -3.29 -6.95
N LYS A 80 -6.58 -2.98 -6.18
CA LYS A 80 -6.56 -3.15 -4.74
C LYS A 80 -6.27 -4.60 -4.34
N GLY A 81 -6.96 -5.56 -4.98
CA GLY A 81 -6.72 -6.97 -4.74
C GLY A 81 -5.32 -7.41 -5.15
N CYS A 82 -4.81 -6.86 -6.25
CA CYS A 82 -3.45 -7.13 -6.69
C CYS A 82 -2.41 -6.59 -5.70
N VAL A 83 -2.59 -5.38 -5.22
CA VAL A 83 -1.68 -4.77 -4.24
C VAL A 83 -1.63 -5.61 -2.98
N ASP A 84 -2.78 -6.06 -2.50
CA ASP A 84 -2.86 -6.94 -1.33
C ASP A 84 -2.00 -8.19 -1.53
N ARG A 85 -2.10 -8.81 -2.69
CA ARG A 85 -1.34 -10.03 -3.00
C ARG A 85 0.15 -9.72 -3.21
N TRP A 86 0.48 -8.71 -4.01
CA TRP A 86 1.86 -8.38 -4.34
C TRP A 86 2.67 -8.01 -3.10
N LEU A 87 2.12 -7.16 -2.24
CA LEU A 87 2.84 -6.71 -1.05
C LEU A 87 3.16 -7.85 -0.09
N ARG A 88 2.28 -8.86 -0.01
CA ARG A 88 2.53 -10.03 0.84
C ARG A 88 3.71 -10.85 0.33
N GLU A 89 3.98 -10.79 -0.97
CA GLU A 89 5.06 -11.57 -1.60
C GLU A 89 6.41 -10.85 -1.54
N LEU A 90 6.43 -9.55 -1.25
CA LEU A 90 7.66 -8.76 -1.27
C LEU A 90 8.34 -8.79 0.08
N GLU A 91 9.54 -9.35 0.11
CA GLU A 91 10.27 -9.61 1.34
C GLU A 91 10.49 -8.38 2.22
N PRO A 92 10.81 -7.18 1.67
CA PRO A 92 10.99 -6.00 2.49
C PRO A 92 9.74 -5.51 3.21
N VAL A 93 8.55 -5.97 2.80
CA VAL A 93 7.29 -5.51 3.39
C VAL A 93 7.04 -6.26 4.70
N LEU A 94 6.97 -5.52 5.81
CA LEU A 94 6.68 -6.09 7.13
C LEU A 94 5.19 -6.09 7.44
N ALA A 95 4.47 -5.06 7.00
CA ALA A 95 3.06 -4.88 7.31
C ALA A 95 2.47 -3.86 6.37
N PHE A 96 1.15 -3.87 6.21
CA PHE A 96 0.44 -2.80 5.53
C PHE A 96 -0.96 -2.65 6.10
N HIS A 97 -1.53 -1.47 5.95
CA HIS A 97 -2.88 -1.16 6.41
C HIS A 97 -3.45 -0.03 5.57
N SER A 98 -4.75 -0.13 5.24
CA SER A 98 -5.45 0.94 4.52
C SER A 98 -5.23 2.27 5.23
N ALA A 99 -5.13 3.34 4.45
CA ALA A 99 -4.77 4.66 4.95
C ALA A 99 -5.92 5.33 5.69
N GLN A 100 -5.57 6.33 6.48
CA GLN A 100 -6.55 7.22 7.10
C GLN A 100 -7.19 8.10 6.01
N PRO A 101 -8.40 8.65 6.27
CA PRO A 101 -9.10 9.44 5.26
C PRO A 101 -8.29 10.56 4.64
N GLN A 102 -7.45 11.24 5.42
CA GLN A 102 -6.63 12.34 4.91
C GLN A 102 -5.55 11.89 3.94
N HIS A 103 -5.25 10.58 3.87
CA HIS A 103 -4.24 10.02 2.98
C HIS A 103 -4.82 9.14 1.89
N GLY A 104 -6.15 9.17 1.71
CA GLY A 104 -6.80 8.40 0.67
C GLY A 104 -7.75 7.31 1.17
N GLY A 105 -7.81 7.08 2.47
CA GLY A 105 -8.73 6.10 3.05
C GLY A 105 -8.58 4.71 2.45
N THR A 106 -9.69 4.08 2.10
CA THR A 106 -9.67 2.72 1.53
C THR A 106 -9.15 2.67 0.10
N GLY A 107 -8.82 3.83 -0.50
CA GLY A 107 -8.17 3.91 -1.81
C GLY A 107 -6.65 3.95 -1.74
N ALA A 108 -6.07 3.84 -0.56
CA ALA A 108 -4.62 3.89 -0.37
C ALA A 108 -4.19 2.97 0.78
N VAL A 109 -2.92 2.66 0.84
CA VAL A 109 -2.38 1.74 1.84
C VAL A 109 -1.02 2.23 2.32
N TYR A 110 -0.83 2.25 3.65
CA TYR A 110 0.48 2.46 4.26
C TYR A 110 1.25 1.15 4.22
N VAL A 111 2.52 1.21 3.85
CA VAL A 111 3.38 0.03 3.79
C VAL A 111 4.58 0.26 4.69
N LEU A 112 4.77 -0.64 5.64
CA LEU A 112 5.89 -0.60 6.57
C LEU A 112 6.98 -1.52 6.03
N LEU A 113 8.19 -0.97 5.88
CA LEU A 113 9.32 -1.69 5.34
C LEU A 113 10.32 -2.04 6.44
N ARG A 114 11.03 -3.16 6.25
CA ARG A 114 12.10 -3.51 7.16
C ARG A 114 13.27 -2.56 7.00
N LYS A 115 14.04 -2.44 8.03
CA LYS A 115 15.24 -1.60 8.02
C LYS A 115 16.42 -2.31 7.37
#